data_a1d2d1314914bd36fa23b37e245b8331
#
_entry.id   a1d2d1314914bd36fa23b37e245b8331
#
_cell.length_a   1.000
_cell.length_b   1.000
_cell.length_c   1.000
_cell.angle_alpha   90.00
_cell.angle_beta   90.00
_cell.angle_gamma   90.00
#
_symmetry.space_group_name_H-M   'P 1'
#
loop_
_entity.id
_entity.type
_entity.pdbx_description
1 polymer ?
#
loop_
_entity_poly.entity_id
_entity_poly.type
_entity_poly.pdbx_seq_one_letter_code
_entity_poly.pdbx_strand_id
1 'polypeptide(L)'
;MIKIGKNISSFSTYSCRPADKNELKEIIYNRIEKEGPNCDLNDIDTSLVTDMCWLFYKSNFNGNISNWDVSNVKRMIGMFYESSFNGDISRWNVSKVEDMSGMFYESKFNQPIGDWNVSNVFDMYDMFNGSEFNQDISKWDTSKVKDIGFMFHKCDIKEEFKPKSIQESVYITDLIPR
;
A
#
# COMPACT_ATOMS: atom_id res chain seq x y z
N MET A 1 -22.94 51.92 -2.63
CA MET A 1 -22.16 51.10 -1.71
C MET A 1 -22.21 49.66 -2.23
N ILE A 2 -21.22 49.27 -3.05
CA ILE A 2 -21.16 47.93 -3.70
C ILE A 2 -20.44 47.01 -2.74
N LYS A 3 -21.15 46.01 -2.22
CA LYS A 3 -20.52 44.92 -1.42
C LYS A 3 -19.76 43.98 -2.36
N ILE A 4 -18.45 44.08 -2.36
CA ILE A 4 -17.56 43.09 -3.01
C ILE A 4 -17.58 41.85 -2.13
N GLY A 5 -18.32 40.83 -2.56
CA GLY A 5 -18.25 39.51 -1.99
C GLY A 5 -16.84 38.93 -2.21
N LYS A 6 -16.07 38.74 -1.12
CA LYS A 6 -14.84 37.97 -1.17
C LYS A 6 -15.20 36.51 -1.46
N ASN A 7 -15.03 36.11 -2.71
CA ASN A 7 -14.85 34.69 -3.02
C ASN A 7 -13.55 34.22 -2.32
N ILE A 8 -13.69 33.52 -1.21
CA ILE A 8 -12.61 32.79 -0.62
C ILE A 8 -12.51 31.53 -1.49
N SER A 9 -11.67 31.60 -2.54
CA SER A 9 -11.20 30.40 -3.22
C SER A 9 -10.51 29.54 -2.15
N SER A 10 -11.00 28.33 -1.95
CA SER A 10 -10.32 27.33 -1.14
C SER A 10 -8.92 27.14 -1.74
N PHE A 11 -7.91 27.67 -1.07
CA PHE A 11 -6.52 27.40 -1.45
C PHE A 11 -6.31 25.90 -1.32
N SER A 12 -5.94 25.25 -2.42
CA SER A 12 -5.49 23.88 -2.40
C SER A 12 -4.32 23.77 -1.41
N THR A 13 -4.42 22.87 -0.46
CA THR A 13 -3.32 22.58 0.50
C THR A 13 -2.21 21.76 -0.17
N TYR A 14 -2.44 21.34 -1.42
CA TYR A 14 -1.50 20.52 -2.17
C TYR A 14 -0.54 21.37 -2.98
N SER A 15 0.75 20.95 -2.98
CA SER A 15 1.84 21.60 -3.75
C SER A 15 1.80 21.19 -5.23
N CYS A 16 1.35 19.95 -5.51
CA CYS A 16 1.26 19.40 -6.87
C CYS A 16 0.19 18.29 -6.94
N ARG A 17 -0.24 18.00 -8.18
CA ARG A 17 -1.23 16.96 -8.48
C ARG A 17 -0.80 16.17 -9.71
N PRO A 18 -0.03 15.08 -9.54
CA PRO A 18 0.42 14.25 -10.66
C PRO A 18 -0.76 13.60 -11.38
N ALA A 19 -0.69 13.57 -12.70
CA ALA A 19 -1.71 12.97 -13.55
C ALA A 19 -1.64 11.43 -13.56
N ASP A 20 -0.45 10.89 -13.35
CA ASP A 20 -0.22 9.44 -13.36
C ASP A 20 0.95 9.01 -12.46
N LYS A 21 1.24 7.71 -12.48
CA LYS A 21 2.34 7.09 -11.71
C LYS A 21 3.71 7.64 -12.09
N ASN A 22 3.97 7.93 -13.34
CA ASN A 22 5.31 8.31 -13.80
C ASN A 22 5.64 9.71 -13.29
N GLU A 23 4.69 10.64 -13.41
CA GLU A 23 4.82 11.97 -12.85
C GLU A 23 4.93 11.94 -11.31
N LEU A 24 4.11 11.13 -10.63
CA LEU A 24 4.23 10.93 -9.18
C LEU A 24 5.61 10.41 -8.78
N LYS A 25 6.14 9.42 -9.50
CA LYS A 25 7.46 8.84 -9.23
C LYS A 25 8.58 9.85 -9.39
N GLU A 26 8.53 10.69 -10.40
CA GLU A 26 9.51 11.76 -10.62
C GLU A 26 9.47 12.79 -9.48
N ILE A 27 8.27 13.21 -9.05
CA ILE A 27 8.10 14.12 -7.93
C ILE A 27 8.69 13.52 -6.64
N ILE A 28 8.36 12.26 -6.32
CA ILE A 28 8.88 11.57 -5.15
C ILE A 28 10.41 11.51 -5.17
N TYR A 29 11.00 11.10 -6.31
CA TYR A 29 12.43 10.99 -6.46
C TYR A 29 13.12 12.34 -6.17
N ASN A 30 12.66 13.41 -6.81
CA ASN A 30 13.20 14.75 -6.63
C ASN A 30 13.06 15.25 -5.18
N ARG A 31 11.95 14.92 -4.49
CA ARG A 31 11.73 15.29 -3.09
C ARG A 31 12.67 14.52 -2.17
N ILE A 32 12.86 13.22 -2.37
CA ILE A 32 13.79 12.41 -1.58
C ILE A 32 15.23 12.88 -1.77
N GLU A 33 15.65 13.20 -2.99
CA GLU A 33 16.99 13.74 -3.24
C GLU A 33 17.23 15.07 -2.53
N LYS A 34 16.23 15.95 -2.52
CA LYS A 34 16.35 17.30 -1.96
C LYS A 34 16.21 17.34 -0.45
N GLU A 35 15.30 16.57 0.11
CA GLU A 35 14.83 16.69 1.49
C GLU A 35 15.18 15.46 2.35
N GLY A 36 15.67 14.40 1.71
CA GLY A 36 16.04 13.15 2.36
C GLY A 36 14.91 12.13 2.45
N PRO A 37 15.22 10.89 2.85
CA PRO A 37 14.29 9.76 2.80
C PRO A 37 13.15 9.82 3.82
N ASN A 38 13.18 10.75 4.77
CA ASN A 38 12.13 10.93 5.78
C ASN A 38 11.24 12.15 5.51
N CYS A 39 11.27 12.70 4.29
CA CYS A 39 10.48 13.87 3.93
C CYS A 39 8.96 13.61 4.03
N ASP A 40 8.20 14.68 4.26
CA ASP A 40 6.73 14.62 4.23
C ASP A 40 6.26 14.85 2.78
N LEU A 41 5.46 13.90 2.26
CA LEU A 41 4.90 13.93 0.91
C LEU A 41 3.37 14.10 0.92
N ASN A 42 2.76 14.44 2.06
CA ASN A 42 1.31 14.61 2.17
C ASN A 42 0.76 15.86 1.46
N ASP A 43 1.65 16.74 0.99
CA ASP A 43 1.31 17.88 0.15
C ASP A 43 1.14 17.53 -1.35
N ILE A 44 1.26 16.25 -1.70
CA ILE A 44 1.00 15.73 -3.05
C ILE A 44 -0.46 15.25 -3.14
N ASP A 45 -1.25 15.80 -4.06
CA ASP A 45 -2.60 15.31 -4.36
C ASP A 45 -2.52 14.08 -5.27
N THR A 46 -2.70 12.89 -4.69
CA THR A 46 -2.60 11.61 -5.40
C THR A 46 -3.93 11.12 -5.98
N SER A 47 -5.01 11.90 -5.87
CA SER A 47 -6.37 11.49 -6.21
C SER A 47 -6.60 11.09 -7.67
N LEU A 48 -5.73 11.50 -8.61
CA LEU A 48 -5.80 11.09 -10.02
C LEU A 48 -5.05 9.78 -10.32
N VAL A 49 -4.18 9.33 -9.40
CA VAL A 49 -3.33 8.18 -9.65
C VAL A 49 -4.12 6.88 -9.45
N THR A 50 -4.11 6.02 -10.46
CA THR A 50 -4.83 4.73 -10.45
C THR A 50 -3.90 3.51 -10.38
N ASP A 51 -2.60 3.73 -10.51
CA ASP A 51 -1.54 2.69 -10.49
C ASP A 51 -0.38 3.20 -9.63
N MET A 52 0.00 2.45 -8.60
CA MET A 52 1.13 2.75 -7.72
C MET A 52 2.17 1.61 -7.71
N CYS A 53 2.19 0.77 -8.77
CA CYS A 53 3.13 -0.34 -8.88
C CYS A 53 4.59 0.15 -8.84
N TRP A 54 5.42 -0.48 -7.99
CA TRP A 54 6.86 -0.25 -7.89
C TRP A 54 7.28 1.17 -7.50
N LEU A 55 6.40 1.92 -6.82
CA LEU A 55 6.62 3.34 -6.56
C LEU A 55 7.81 3.58 -5.61
N PHE A 56 7.94 2.74 -4.57
CA PHE A 56 9.04 2.75 -3.60
C PHE A 56 9.89 1.47 -3.64
N TYR A 57 9.98 0.83 -4.83
CA TYR A 57 10.81 -0.36 -5.03
C TYR A 57 12.26 -0.13 -4.62
N LYS A 58 12.78 -0.97 -3.72
CA LYS A 58 14.15 -0.88 -3.16
C LYS A 58 14.50 0.49 -2.60
N SER A 59 13.50 1.24 -2.14
CA SER A 59 13.67 2.60 -1.65
C SER A 59 14.01 2.61 -0.15
N ASN A 60 14.87 3.53 0.26
CA ASN A 60 15.12 3.86 1.66
C ASN A 60 14.12 4.88 2.23
N PHE A 61 13.10 5.27 1.45
CA PHE A 61 12.07 6.20 1.91
C PHE A 61 11.33 5.63 3.12
N ASN A 62 11.23 6.45 4.18
CA ASN A 62 10.46 6.17 5.39
C ASN A 62 9.79 7.44 5.93
N GLY A 63 9.39 8.33 5.01
CA GLY A 63 8.70 9.57 5.32
C GLY A 63 7.18 9.42 5.43
N ASN A 64 6.48 10.53 5.42
CA ASN A 64 5.05 10.58 5.69
C ASN A 64 4.21 10.65 4.40
N ILE A 65 3.33 9.66 4.21
CA ILE A 65 2.36 9.55 3.12
C ILE A 65 0.96 9.15 3.65
N SER A 66 0.73 9.35 4.95
CA SER A 66 -0.49 8.89 5.63
C SER A 66 -1.78 9.51 5.09
N ASN A 67 -1.71 10.71 4.49
CA ASN A 67 -2.85 11.42 3.94
C ASN A 67 -3.04 11.26 2.43
N TRP A 68 -2.26 10.41 1.78
CA TRP A 68 -2.45 10.16 0.35
C TRP A 68 -3.85 9.62 0.06
N ASP A 69 -4.52 10.20 -0.92
CA ASP A 69 -5.76 9.66 -1.45
C ASP A 69 -5.44 8.52 -2.44
N VAL A 70 -5.61 7.29 -1.98
CA VAL A 70 -5.44 6.08 -2.78
C VAL A 70 -6.77 5.46 -3.23
N SER A 71 -7.88 6.16 -3.00
CA SER A 71 -9.23 5.64 -3.24
C SER A 71 -9.56 5.32 -4.71
N ASN A 72 -8.72 5.78 -5.65
CA ASN A 72 -8.84 5.46 -7.07
C ASN A 72 -7.78 4.45 -7.56
N VAL A 73 -6.88 4.01 -6.68
CA VAL A 73 -5.82 3.06 -7.04
C VAL A 73 -6.39 1.67 -7.23
N LYS A 74 -6.02 1.05 -8.36
CA LYS A 74 -6.40 -0.33 -8.71
C LYS A 74 -5.25 -1.32 -8.54
N ARG A 75 -4.00 -0.88 -8.65
CA ARG A 75 -2.84 -1.76 -8.58
C ARG A 75 -1.76 -1.17 -7.68
N MET A 76 -1.26 -2.02 -6.76
CA MET A 76 -0.17 -1.71 -5.84
C MET A 76 0.96 -2.76 -5.89
N ILE A 77 1.15 -3.39 -7.07
CA ILE A 77 2.15 -4.45 -7.28
C ILE A 77 3.53 -3.94 -6.86
N GLY A 78 4.17 -4.63 -5.93
CA GLY A 78 5.53 -4.33 -5.49
C GLY A 78 5.75 -2.90 -4.99
N MET A 79 4.71 -2.18 -4.55
CA MET A 79 4.81 -0.76 -4.20
C MET A 79 5.92 -0.48 -3.17
N PHE A 80 6.10 -1.36 -2.20
CA PHE A 80 7.13 -1.28 -1.15
C PHE A 80 8.07 -2.50 -1.15
N TYR A 81 8.28 -3.12 -2.31
CA TYR A 81 9.14 -4.29 -2.50
C TYR A 81 10.59 -3.97 -2.09
N GLU A 82 11.19 -4.75 -1.17
CA GLU A 82 12.52 -4.54 -0.57
C GLU A 82 12.73 -3.10 -0.02
N SER A 83 11.67 -2.49 0.51
CA SER A 83 11.66 -1.10 0.96
C SER A 83 11.88 -0.98 2.47
N SER A 84 12.49 0.13 2.90
CA SER A 84 12.63 0.49 4.32
C SER A 84 11.37 1.12 4.91
N PHE A 85 10.30 1.33 4.11
CA PHE A 85 9.10 2.01 4.55
C PHE A 85 8.39 1.28 5.69
N ASN A 86 8.14 2.00 6.77
CA ASN A 86 7.34 1.54 7.92
C ASN A 86 6.44 2.66 8.47
N GLY A 87 5.98 3.58 7.60
CA GLY A 87 5.07 4.66 7.96
C GLY A 87 3.62 4.21 8.12
N ASP A 88 2.82 5.01 8.82
CA ASP A 88 1.39 4.74 9.03
C ASP A 88 0.59 4.96 7.73
N ILE A 89 -0.03 3.90 7.24
CA ILE A 89 -0.96 3.89 6.10
C ILE A 89 -2.28 3.19 6.46
N SER A 90 -2.57 3.05 7.75
CA SER A 90 -3.75 2.35 8.26
C SER A 90 -5.07 2.93 7.75
N ARG A 91 -5.09 4.23 7.44
CA ARG A 91 -6.28 4.96 6.97
C ARG A 91 -6.49 4.97 5.46
N TRP A 92 -5.61 4.35 4.69
CA TRP A 92 -5.76 4.30 3.24
C TRP A 92 -7.03 3.56 2.82
N ASN A 93 -7.79 4.16 1.92
CA ASN A 93 -8.95 3.51 1.30
C ASN A 93 -8.50 2.66 0.12
N VAL A 94 -8.20 1.38 0.37
CA VAL A 94 -7.75 0.43 -0.65
C VAL A 94 -8.90 -0.37 -1.30
N SER A 95 -10.14 0.03 -1.09
CA SER A 95 -11.32 -0.74 -1.50
C SER A 95 -11.47 -0.97 -3.01
N LYS A 96 -10.74 -0.22 -3.86
CA LYS A 96 -10.70 -0.43 -5.31
C LYS A 96 -9.46 -1.19 -5.78
N VAL A 97 -8.56 -1.55 -4.88
CA VAL A 97 -7.34 -2.28 -5.26
C VAL A 97 -7.71 -3.71 -5.63
N GLU A 98 -7.20 -4.13 -6.78
CA GLU A 98 -7.44 -5.43 -7.39
C GLU A 98 -6.21 -6.36 -7.29
N ASP A 99 -5.00 -5.78 -7.24
CA ASP A 99 -3.73 -6.52 -7.24
C ASP A 99 -2.74 -5.90 -6.25
N MET A 100 -2.31 -6.70 -5.26
CA MET A 100 -1.33 -6.37 -4.23
C MET A 100 -0.13 -7.32 -4.24
N SER A 101 0.14 -8.02 -5.36
CA SER A 101 1.24 -8.99 -5.44
C SER A 101 2.59 -8.33 -5.12
N GLY A 102 3.36 -8.98 -4.24
CA GLY A 102 4.67 -8.53 -3.77
C GLY A 102 4.71 -7.16 -3.09
N MET A 103 3.56 -6.59 -2.67
CA MET A 103 3.49 -5.20 -2.18
C MET A 103 4.50 -4.90 -1.07
N PHE A 104 4.71 -5.85 -0.16
CA PHE A 104 5.63 -5.74 0.97
C PHE A 104 6.70 -6.85 0.99
N TYR A 105 7.05 -7.39 -0.19
CA TYR A 105 8.10 -8.41 -0.32
C TYR A 105 9.43 -7.92 0.27
N GLU A 106 10.04 -8.70 1.18
CA GLU A 106 11.30 -8.38 1.86
C GLU A 106 11.35 -6.96 2.46
N SER A 107 10.20 -6.40 2.88
CA SER A 107 10.09 -5.03 3.41
C SER A 107 10.17 -4.98 4.93
N LYS A 108 10.46 -3.77 5.45
CA LYS A 108 10.44 -3.44 6.89
C LYS A 108 9.06 -3.12 7.43
N PHE A 109 8.02 -3.17 6.58
CA PHE A 109 6.68 -2.74 6.94
C PHE A 109 6.05 -3.62 8.01
N ASN A 110 5.62 -3.01 9.12
CA ASN A 110 4.94 -3.68 10.23
C ASN A 110 3.90 -2.78 10.93
N GLN A 111 3.12 -1.99 10.14
CA GLN A 111 2.06 -1.15 10.69
C GLN A 111 0.68 -1.82 10.58
N PRO A 112 -0.28 -1.46 11.48
CA PRO A 112 -1.60 -2.07 11.47
C PRO A 112 -2.39 -1.69 10.21
N ILE A 113 -2.79 -2.70 9.46
CA ILE A 113 -3.61 -2.58 8.25
C ILE A 113 -4.82 -3.53 8.27
N GLY A 114 -5.17 -4.04 9.44
CA GLY A 114 -6.28 -5.01 9.63
C GLY A 114 -7.65 -4.47 9.21
N ASP A 115 -7.84 -3.15 9.22
CA ASP A 115 -9.10 -2.50 8.82
C ASP A 115 -9.18 -2.19 7.32
N TRP A 116 -8.17 -2.53 6.52
CA TRP A 116 -8.23 -2.38 5.07
C TRP A 116 -9.35 -3.25 4.46
N ASN A 117 -10.16 -2.65 3.59
CA ASN A 117 -11.11 -3.40 2.78
C ASN A 117 -10.42 -3.98 1.55
N VAL A 118 -10.02 -5.23 1.63
CA VAL A 118 -9.33 -5.98 0.54
C VAL A 118 -10.27 -6.86 -0.28
N SER A 119 -11.59 -6.72 -0.11
CA SER A 119 -12.60 -7.61 -0.71
C SER A 119 -12.64 -7.60 -2.25
N ASN A 120 -11.91 -6.70 -2.91
CA ASN A 120 -11.77 -6.67 -4.36
C ASN A 120 -10.42 -7.20 -4.86
N VAL A 121 -9.50 -7.53 -3.96
CA VAL A 121 -8.18 -8.04 -4.34
C VAL A 121 -8.32 -9.48 -4.85
N PHE A 122 -7.72 -9.77 -6.01
CA PHE A 122 -7.68 -11.11 -6.58
C PHE A 122 -6.27 -11.72 -6.61
N ASP A 123 -5.22 -10.92 -6.39
CA ASP A 123 -3.83 -11.39 -6.37
C ASP A 123 -3.08 -10.81 -5.15
N MET A 124 -2.55 -11.73 -4.31
CA MET A 124 -1.71 -11.45 -3.15
C MET A 124 -0.43 -12.29 -3.16
N TYR A 125 -0.02 -12.80 -4.36
CA TYR A 125 1.20 -13.58 -4.52
C TYR A 125 2.41 -12.84 -3.93
N ASP A 126 3.20 -13.51 -3.10
CA ASP A 126 4.40 -12.94 -2.45
C ASP A 126 4.18 -11.69 -1.59
N MET A 127 2.95 -11.31 -1.23
CA MET A 127 2.66 -9.98 -0.66
C MET A 127 3.51 -9.64 0.57
N PHE A 128 3.74 -10.59 1.47
CA PHE A 128 4.56 -10.43 2.68
C PHE A 128 5.75 -11.39 2.74
N ASN A 129 6.14 -12.00 1.60
CA ASN A 129 7.26 -12.95 1.57
C ASN A 129 8.54 -12.26 2.08
N GLY A 130 9.20 -12.86 3.07
CA GLY A 130 10.44 -12.35 3.67
C GLY A 130 10.30 -11.03 4.43
N SER A 131 9.08 -10.52 4.66
CA SER A 131 8.85 -9.24 5.35
C SER A 131 8.86 -9.37 6.88
N GLU A 132 9.01 -8.23 7.58
CA GLU A 132 8.91 -8.14 9.03
C GLU A 132 7.45 -8.03 9.54
N PHE A 133 6.45 -8.20 8.66
CA PHE A 133 5.04 -7.99 8.99
C PHE A 133 4.51 -9.00 10.00
N ASN A 134 3.94 -8.52 11.11
CA ASN A 134 3.32 -9.34 12.15
C ASN A 134 2.13 -8.61 12.83
N GLN A 135 1.21 -8.05 12.02
CA GLN A 135 0.00 -7.40 12.50
C GLN A 135 -1.23 -8.25 12.18
N ASP A 136 -2.30 -8.05 12.97
CA ASP A 136 -3.55 -8.79 12.83
C ASP A 136 -4.33 -8.37 11.56
N ILE A 137 -4.44 -9.29 10.62
CA ILE A 137 -5.24 -9.20 9.38
C ILE A 137 -6.28 -10.33 9.29
N SER A 138 -6.61 -10.98 10.40
CA SER A 138 -7.55 -12.10 10.47
C SER A 138 -8.95 -11.78 9.96
N LYS A 139 -9.30 -10.49 9.90
CA LYS A 139 -10.61 -10.00 9.42
C LYS A 139 -10.67 -9.74 7.93
N TRP A 140 -9.56 -9.85 7.21
CA TRP A 140 -9.57 -9.61 5.77
C TRP A 140 -10.49 -10.58 5.04
N ASP A 141 -11.38 -10.04 4.20
CA ASP A 141 -12.17 -10.82 3.25
C ASP A 141 -11.33 -11.13 2.02
N THR A 142 -10.78 -12.34 1.99
CA THR A 142 -9.95 -12.84 0.90
C THR A 142 -10.72 -13.79 -0.05
N SER A 143 -12.05 -13.75 -0.02
CA SER A 143 -12.91 -14.65 -0.80
C SER A 143 -12.73 -14.56 -2.32
N LYS A 144 -12.24 -13.42 -2.84
CA LYS A 144 -11.97 -13.23 -4.26
C LYS A 144 -10.52 -13.50 -4.65
N VAL A 145 -9.62 -13.73 -3.68
CA VAL A 145 -8.21 -13.95 -3.97
C VAL A 145 -8.03 -15.29 -4.69
N LYS A 146 -7.35 -15.25 -5.83
CA LYS A 146 -7.06 -16.41 -6.69
C LYS A 146 -5.64 -16.91 -6.53
N ASP A 147 -4.71 -16.00 -6.24
CA ASP A 147 -3.31 -16.33 -6.02
C ASP A 147 -2.83 -15.76 -4.69
N ILE A 148 -2.45 -16.67 -3.79
CA ILE A 148 -1.85 -16.40 -2.47
C ILE A 148 -0.49 -17.10 -2.33
N GLY A 149 0.08 -17.58 -3.44
CA GLY A 149 1.34 -18.32 -3.44
C GLY A 149 2.43 -17.54 -2.71
N PHE A 150 3.13 -18.20 -1.80
CA PHE A 150 4.22 -17.64 -1.00
C PHE A 150 3.88 -16.38 -0.19
N MET A 151 2.61 -16.00 -0.02
CA MET A 151 2.20 -14.75 0.63
C MET A 151 2.90 -14.51 1.98
N PHE A 152 3.09 -15.55 2.79
CA PHE A 152 3.75 -15.47 4.10
C PHE A 152 5.04 -16.32 4.17
N HIS A 153 5.64 -16.68 3.03
CA HIS A 153 6.88 -17.43 3.03
C HIS A 153 8.00 -16.61 3.70
N LYS A 154 8.74 -17.20 4.66
CA LYS A 154 9.75 -16.47 5.46
C LYS A 154 9.24 -15.20 6.18
N CYS A 155 7.96 -15.16 6.51
CA CYS A 155 7.34 -14.08 7.30
C CYS A 155 6.88 -14.65 8.64
N ASP A 156 7.32 -14.03 9.75
CA ASP A 156 7.05 -14.51 11.11
C ASP A 156 5.67 -14.08 11.64
N ILE A 157 4.70 -13.83 10.75
CA ILE A 157 3.31 -13.50 11.15
C ILE A 157 2.70 -14.65 11.96
N LYS A 158 2.07 -14.32 13.09
CA LYS A 158 1.38 -15.31 13.92
C LYS A 158 0.22 -15.94 13.17
N GLU A 159 0.00 -17.26 13.41
CA GLU A 159 -1.06 -18.00 12.72
C GLU A 159 -2.46 -17.40 12.96
N GLU A 160 -2.75 -17.00 14.21
CA GLU A 160 -4.03 -16.36 14.56
C GLU A 160 -4.27 -15.00 13.89
N PHE A 161 -3.22 -14.35 13.37
CA PHE A 161 -3.31 -13.06 12.67
C PHE A 161 -3.61 -13.19 11.17
N LYS A 162 -3.46 -14.40 10.60
CA LYS A 162 -3.73 -14.65 9.19
C LYS A 162 -5.24 -14.72 8.90
N PRO A 163 -5.71 -14.36 7.71
CA PRO A 163 -7.10 -14.58 7.31
C PRO A 163 -7.48 -16.06 7.38
N LYS A 164 -8.67 -16.37 7.90
CA LYS A 164 -9.13 -17.76 8.13
C LYS A 164 -9.16 -18.60 6.85
N SER A 165 -9.58 -18.00 5.73
CA SER A 165 -9.63 -18.65 4.42
C SER A 165 -8.26 -19.09 3.90
N ILE A 166 -7.19 -18.42 4.34
CA ILE A 166 -5.81 -18.76 3.97
C ILE A 166 -5.26 -19.84 4.92
N GLN A 167 -5.60 -19.81 6.19
CA GLN A 167 -5.23 -20.85 7.16
C GLN A 167 -5.69 -22.25 6.71
N GLU A 168 -6.91 -22.35 6.15
CA GLU A 168 -7.48 -23.61 5.69
C GLU A 168 -6.84 -24.14 4.41
N SER A 169 -6.35 -23.28 3.51
CA SER A 169 -5.76 -23.68 2.22
C SER A 169 -4.34 -24.28 2.36
N VAL A 170 -3.58 -23.93 3.39
CA VAL A 170 -2.24 -24.47 3.65
C VAL A 170 -2.30 -25.98 3.99
N TYR A 171 -3.36 -26.44 4.65
CA TYR A 171 -3.54 -27.85 4.97
C TYR A 171 -3.79 -28.74 3.74
N ILE A 172 -4.20 -28.17 2.61
CA ILE A 172 -4.52 -28.95 1.37
C ILE A 172 -3.25 -29.17 0.53
N THR A 173 -2.31 -28.22 0.52
CA THR A 173 -1.09 -28.32 -0.30
C THR A 173 -0.04 -29.25 0.30
N ASP A 174 -0.03 -29.44 1.61
CA ASP A 174 0.88 -30.37 2.29
C ASP A 174 0.43 -31.86 2.20
N LEU A 175 -0.78 -32.13 1.72
CA LEU A 175 -1.36 -33.48 1.58
C LEU A 175 -1.22 -34.08 0.18
N ILE A 176 -0.64 -33.38 -0.79
CA ILE A 176 -0.37 -33.94 -2.14
C ILE A 176 1.09 -34.42 -2.17
N PRO A 177 1.37 -35.72 -2.06
CA PRO A 177 2.73 -36.23 -2.24
C PRO A 177 3.16 -36.00 -3.70
N ARG A 178 4.35 -35.47 -3.88
CA ARG A 178 5.01 -35.33 -5.19
C ARG A 178 5.42 -36.69 -5.72
#